data_bba890a38d27568380cab428f67a81df
#
_entry.id   bba890a38d27568380cab428f67a81df
#
_cell.length_a   1.000
_cell.length_b   1.000
_cell.length_c   1.000
_cell.angle_alpha   90.00
_cell.angle_beta   90.00
_cell.angle_gamma   90.00
#
_symmetry.space_group_name_H-M   'P 1'
#
loop_
_entity.id
_entity.type
_entity.pdbx_description
1 polymer ?
#
loop_
_entity_poly.entity_id
_entity_poly.type
_entity_poly.pdbx_seq_one_letter_code
_entity_poly.pdbx_strand_id
1 'polypeptide(L)'
;MKKGILFFPLTLMLAAGVISTAAYAEAPGAKKEAAQITRLIKTDHKTGKGDQAKAGREVAVHYTGWLYDASAKDHKGKKFDSSLDRGKPIEFPLGAGMVIDGWEQGIDGMKVGGQRTLIIPPHLAYGARGAPGAIPPNATLIFDVELLGIR
;
A
#
# COMPACT_ATOMS: atom_id res chain seq x y z
N MET A 1 30.93 57.05 -40.49
CA MET A 1 30.50 56.52 -40.33
C MET A 1 30.02 55.52 -39.59
N LYS A 2 29.66 55.29 -39.13
CA LYS A 2 29.23 54.53 -38.59
C LYS A 2 28.83 53.72 -37.85
N LYS A 3 28.46 53.38 -37.44
CA LYS A 3 28.23 52.74 -37.03
C LYS A 3 27.70 52.03 -36.20
N GLY A 4 27.34 51.65 -35.81
CA GLY A 4 26.85 51.11 -35.08
C GLY A 4 26.33 50.29 -34.56
N ILE A 5 26.06 49.91 -34.29
CA ILE A 5 25.63 49.24 -33.85
C ILE A 5 25.19 48.41 -32.99
N LEU A 6 24.97 48.38 -32.68
CA LEU A 6 24.64 47.69 -32.17
C LEU A 6 24.24 46.95 -31.35
N PHE A 7 23.99 46.83 -31.07
CA PHE A 7 23.64 46.06 -30.63
C PHE A 7 23.12 45.37 -29.85
N PHE A 8 22.90 45.39 -29.57
CA PHE A 8 22.48 44.75 -29.10
C PHE A 8 21.92 44.00 -28.52
N PRO A 9 21.70 43.82 -28.34
CA PRO A 9 21.05 43.37 -27.96
C PRO A 9 20.81 42.52 -27.28
N LEU A 10 20.77 42.46 -27.05
CA LEU A 10 20.51 41.66 -26.61
C LEU A 10 20.26 41.07 -25.72
N THR A 11 20.33 40.93 -25.76
CA THR A 11 20.42 40.49 -24.99
C THR A 11 19.74 40.11 -24.05
N LEU A 12 19.56 40.63 -23.97
CA LEU A 12 18.90 40.52 -23.21
C LEU A 12 18.22 39.58 -22.90
N MET A 13 18.12 39.24 -23.33
CA MET A 13 17.41 38.52 -23.21
C MET A 13 17.40 37.57 -22.46
N LEU A 14 17.96 37.42 -22.48
CA LEU A 14 18.23 36.65 -21.84
C LEU A 14 17.75 36.39 -20.71
N ALA A 15 17.82 36.88 -20.37
CA ALA A 15 17.37 36.93 -18.98
C ALA A 15 16.01 36.42 -18.85
N ALA A 16 15.25 36.64 -19.83
CA ALA A 16 13.88 36.19 -19.81
C ALA A 16 13.76 34.69 -19.68
N GLY A 17 14.67 34.00 -20.33
CA GLY A 17 14.60 32.55 -20.31
C GLY A 17 14.80 31.95 -18.95
N VAL A 18 15.60 32.59 -18.18
CA VAL A 18 15.91 32.05 -16.87
C VAL A 18 14.72 32.05 -15.93
N ILE A 19 13.92 33.06 -16.09
CA ILE A 19 12.82 33.26 -15.15
C ILE A 19 11.81 32.13 -15.22
N SER A 20 11.60 31.63 -16.39
CA SER A 20 10.56 30.63 -16.57
C SER A 20 10.84 29.33 -15.82
N THR A 21 12.10 28.99 -15.65
CA THR A 21 12.43 27.73 -14.97
C THR A 21 12.10 27.77 -13.48
N ALA A 22 12.25 28.92 -12.89
CA ALA A 22 11.98 29.04 -11.47
C ALA A 22 10.49 28.88 -11.16
N ALA A 23 9.67 29.29 -12.08
CA ALA A 23 8.24 29.23 -11.87
C ALA A 23 7.69 27.80 -11.76
N TYR A 24 8.38 26.87 -12.38
CA TYR A 24 7.92 25.47 -12.34
C TYR A 24 8.37 24.73 -11.09
N ALA A 25 9.41 25.18 -10.45
CA ALA A 25 9.93 24.52 -9.28
C ALA A 25 9.01 24.63 -8.08
N GLU A 26 8.13 25.60 -8.10
CA GLU A 26 7.30 25.93 -6.96
C GLU A 26 5.81 25.88 -7.26
N ALA A 27 5.41 24.99 -8.15
CA ALA A 27 4.00 24.79 -8.34
C ALA A 27 3.39 24.38 -7.00
N PRO A 28 2.62 25.24 -6.37
CA PRO A 28 2.01 24.93 -5.09
C PRO A 28 1.02 23.82 -5.31
N GLY A 29 1.20 22.75 -4.61
CA GLY A 29 0.30 21.63 -4.71
C GLY A 29 0.86 20.43 -5.47
N ALA A 30 2.14 20.40 -5.76
CA ALA A 30 2.78 19.12 -5.97
C ALA A 30 2.70 18.38 -4.64
N LYS A 31 1.51 17.87 -4.33
CA LYS A 31 1.40 16.82 -3.34
C LYS A 31 2.36 15.77 -3.81
N LYS A 32 3.33 15.43 -2.98
CA LYS A 32 4.08 14.20 -3.18
C LYS A 32 3.03 13.15 -3.47
N GLU A 33 2.97 12.78 -4.70
CA GLU A 33 2.14 11.66 -5.09
C GLU A 33 2.63 10.50 -4.24
N ALA A 34 1.83 10.13 -3.25
CA ALA A 34 2.17 9.03 -2.38
C ALA A 34 2.40 7.83 -3.28
N ALA A 35 3.60 7.30 -3.23
CA ALA A 35 3.99 6.23 -4.14
C ALA A 35 2.92 5.16 -4.11
N GLN A 36 2.24 5.01 -5.22
CA GLN A 36 1.12 4.09 -5.33
C GLN A 36 1.59 2.68 -5.07
N ILE A 37 0.97 2.01 -4.11
CA ILE A 37 1.26 0.62 -3.81
C ILE A 37 0.72 -0.22 -4.97
N THR A 38 1.61 -0.81 -5.74
CA THR A 38 1.26 -1.58 -6.94
C THR A 38 1.47 -3.08 -6.78
N ARG A 39 2.04 -3.51 -5.67
CA ARG A 39 2.33 -4.92 -5.40
C ARG A 39 2.11 -5.24 -3.93
N LEU A 40 1.92 -6.52 -3.64
CA LEU A 40 1.84 -7.02 -2.28
C LEU A 40 3.17 -6.81 -1.55
N ILE A 41 3.10 -6.23 -0.35
CA ILE A 41 4.26 -6.06 0.52
C ILE A 41 4.01 -6.89 1.78
N LYS A 42 4.98 -7.72 2.12
CA LYS A 42 4.95 -8.57 3.31
C LYS A 42 6.09 -8.19 4.24
N THR A 43 5.76 -7.94 5.49
CA THR A 43 6.75 -7.61 6.52
C THR A 43 6.56 -8.52 7.71
N ASP A 44 7.53 -9.38 7.96
CA ASP A 44 7.49 -10.27 9.12
C ASP A 44 7.99 -9.56 10.36
N HIS A 45 7.16 -9.54 11.40
CA HIS A 45 7.53 -9.03 12.72
C HIS A 45 8.00 -10.14 13.63
N LYS A 46 7.47 -11.32 13.40
CA LYS A 46 7.84 -12.52 14.15
C LYS A 46 7.74 -13.73 13.23
N THR A 47 8.81 -14.51 13.19
CA THR A 47 8.81 -15.79 12.49
C THR A 47 8.31 -16.87 13.45
N GLY A 48 7.24 -17.56 13.07
CA GLY A 48 6.72 -18.68 13.85
C GLY A 48 7.68 -19.88 13.82
N LYS A 49 7.43 -20.79 14.71
CA LYS A 49 8.24 -22.02 14.84
C LYS A 49 7.45 -23.28 14.49
N GLY A 50 6.15 -23.13 14.22
CA GLY A 50 5.30 -24.25 13.87
C GLY A 50 5.31 -24.57 12.39
N ASP A 51 4.30 -25.33 11.97
CA ASP A 51 4.14 -25.74 10.57
C ASP A 51 3.97 -24.54 9.66
N GLN A 52 4.39 -24.72 8.42
CA GLN A 52 4.31 -23.68 7.41
C GLN A 52 2.97 -23.74 6.66
N ALA A 53 2.34 -22.60 6.50
CA ALA A 53 1.10 -22.47 5.73
C ALA A 53 1.39 -22.65 4.25
N LYS A 54 0.61 -23.52 3.62
CA LYS A 54 0.69 -23.82 2.19
C LYS A 54 -0.71 -23.99 1.63
N ALA A 55 -0.84 -23.74 0.34
CA ALA A 55 -2.10 -24.00 -0.37
C ALA A 55 -2.55 -25.45 -0.13
N GLY A 56 -3.86 -25.62 0.10
CA GLY A 56 -4.45 -26.90 0.39
C GLY A 56 -4.61 -27.22 1.88
N ARG A 57 -4.06 -26.38 2.76
CA ARG A 57 -4.22 -26.54 4.21
C ARG A 57 -5.20 -25.50 4.75
N GLU A 58 -5.93 -25.91 5.77
CA GLU A 58 -6.80 -24.98 6.49
C GLU A 58 -5.99 -24.22 7.53
N VAL A 59 -6.13 -22.90 7.54
CA VAL A 59 -5.39 -22.01 8.44
C VAL A 59 -6.33 -21.27 9.37
N ALA A 60 -5.89 -21.04 10.61
CA ALA A 60 -6.60 -20.24 11.60
C ALA A 60 -5.78 -18.99 11.87
N VAL A 61 -6.38 -17.82 11.67
CA VAL A 61 -5.67 -16.53 11.83
C VAL A 61 -6.47 -15.55 12.65
N HIS A 62 -5.75 -14.74 13.44
CA HIS A 62 -6.24 -13.46 13.90
C HIS A 62 -5.74 -12.37 12.99
N TYR A 63 -6.56 -11.35 12.79
CA TYR A 63 -6.19 -10.20 11.95
C TYR A 63 -6.86 -8.92 12.40
N THR A 64 -6.25 -7.82 12.03
CA THR A 64 -6.86 -6.50 12.05
C THR A 64 -6.54 -5.81 10.74
N GLY A 65 -7.55 -5.19 10.13
CA GLY A 65 -7.40 -4.52 8.84
C GLY A 65 -7.74 -3.04 8.92
N TRP A 66 -6.94 -2.24 8.23
CA TRP A 66 -7.13 -0.80 8.08
C TRP A 66 -7.05 -0.40 6.62
N LEU A 67 -7.66 0.73 6.30
CA LEU A 67 -7.37 1.39 5.04
C LEU A 67 -5.95 1.92 5.10
N TYR A 68 -5.17 1.69 4.04
CA TYR A 68 -3.81 2.22 3.98
C TYR A 68 -3.84 3.74 3.89
N ASP A 69 -3.07 4.40 4.72
CA ASP A 69 -2.91 5.85 4.72
C ASP A 69 -1.43 6.19 4.85
N ALA A 70 -0.84 6.69 3.77
CA ALA A 70 0.58 7.00 3.73
C ALA A 70 1.01 8.04 4.78
N SER A 71 0.07 8.85 5.27
CA SER A 71 0.33 9.90 6.26
C SER A 71 0.10 9.46 7.70
N ALA A 72 -0.55 8.32 7.89
CA ALA A 72 -0.85 7.82 9.23
C ALA A 72 0.34 7.08 9.83
N LYS A 73 0.35 7.00 11.15
CA LYS A 73 1.35 6.20 11.86
C LYS A 73 1.25 4.73 11.41
N ASP A 74 2.39 4.15 11.08
CA ASP A 74 2.49 2.77 10.57
C ASP A 74 1.61 2.54 9.33
N HIS A 75 1.24 3.61 8.64
CA HIS A 75 0.36 3.61 7.45
C HIS A 75 -1.05 3.07 7.73
N LYS A 76 -1.45 3.01 8.97
CA LYS A 76 -2.75 2.47 9.39
C LYS A 76 -3.76 3.59 9.52
N GLY A 77 -4.64 3.71 8.54
CA GLY A 77 -5.72 4.66 8.54
C GLY A 77 -6.93 4.12 9.31
N LYS A 78 -8.11 4.26 8.73
CA LYS A 78 -9.34 3.81 9.38
C LYS A 78 -9.39 2.29 9.48
N LYS A 79 -9.58 1.77 10.69
CA LYS A 79 -9.83 0.34 10.91
C LYS A 79 -11.20 -0.02 10.35
N PHE A 80 -11.28 -1.12 9.61
CA PHE A 80 -12.55 -1.57 9.05
C PHE A 80 -12.99 -2.95 9.57
N ASP A 81 -12.08 -3.77 10.07
CA ASP A 81 -12.43 -5.08 10.59
C ASP A 81 -11.32 -5.64 11.48
N SER A 82 -11.70 -6.51 12.42
CA SER A 82 -10.75 -7.24 13.26
C SER A 82 -11.43 -8.48 13.85
N SER A 83 -10.74 -9.61 13.72
CA SER A 83 -11.16 -10.84 14.40
C SER A 83 -11.00 -10.75 15.92
N LEU A 84 -10.07 -9.91 16.37
CA LEU A 84 -9.84 -9.68 17.79
C LEU A 84 -11.05 -9.03 18.47
N ASP A 85 -11.76 -8.15 17.75
CA ASP A 85 -12.97 -7.51 18.27
C ASP A 85 -14.10 -8.52 18.50
N ARG A 86 -14.08 -9.63 17.75
CA ARG A 86 -15.03 -10.71 17.89
C ARG A 86 -14.56 -11.80 18.86
N GLY A 87 -13.31 -11.70 19.32
CA GLY A 87 -12.71 -12.66 20.23
C GLY A 87 -12.53 -14.06 19.63
N LYS A 88 -12.55 -14.19 18.32
CA LYS A 88 -12.50 -15.48 17.64
C LYS A 88 -11.72 -15.38 16.33
N PRO A 89 -10.73 -16.26 16.11
CA PRO A 89 -10.01 -16.28 14.85
C PRO A 89 -10.94 -16.73 13.71
N ILE A 90 -10.52 -16.45 12.49
CA ILE A 90 -11.18 -17.02 11.32
C ILE A 90 -10.39 -18.20 10.81
N GLU A 91 -11.10 -19.17 10.24
CA GLU A 91 -10.51 -20.36 9.64
C GLU A 91 -10.97 -20.44 8.18
N PHE A 92 -10.03 -20.77 7.30
CA PHE A 92 -10.34 -20.92 5.88
C PHE A 92 -9.29 -21.79 5.20
N PRO A 93 -9.65 -22.47 4.11
CA PRO A 93 -8.70 -23.23 3.31
C PRO A 93 -7.86 -22.28 2.47
N LEU A 94 -6.54 -22.30 2.68
CA LEU A 94 -5.61 -21.49 1.93
C LEU A 94 -5.50 -21.98 0.49
N GLY A 95 -5.54 -21.07 -0.46
CA GLY A 95 -5.43 -21.40 -1.88
C GLY A 95 -6.73 -21.77 -2.56
N ALA A 96 -7.86 -21.73 -1.85
CA ALA A 96 -9.16 -22.12 -2.40
C ALA A 96 -9.97 -20.95 -2.97
N GLY A 97 -9.44 -19.72 -2.97
CA GLY A 97 -10.15 -18.55 -3.44
C GLY A 97 -11.26 -18.07 -2.50
N MET A 98 -11.22 -18.46 -1.24
CA MET A 98 -12.23 -18.09 -0.23
C MET A 98 -11.96 -16.73 0.40
N VAL A 99 -10.79 -16.16 0.20
CA VAL A 99 -10.35 -14.87 0.71
C VAL A 99 -9.71 -14.07 -0.40
N ILE A 100 -9.45 -12.79 -0.16
CA ILE A 100 -8.82 -11.94 -1.18
C ILE A 100 -7.44 -12.47 -1.56
N ASP A 101 -7.04 -12.21 -2.81
CA ASP A 101 -5.79 -12.72 -3.36
C ASP A 101 -4.57 -12.28 -2.54
N GLY A 102 -4.62 -11.06 -1.99
CA GLY A 102 -3.58 -10.57 -1.12
C GLY A 102 -3.36 -11.41 0.14
N TRP A 103 -4.39 -12.06 0.64
CA TRP A 103 -4.29 -12.99 1.75
C TRP A 103 -3.80 -14.36 1.29
N GLU A 104 -4.31 -14.85 0.16
CA GLU A 104 -3.84 -16.13 -0.41
C GLU A 104 -2.32 -16.10 -0.61
N GLN A 105 -1.81 -15.01 -1.15
CA GLN A 105 -0.38 -14.85 -1.38
C GLN A 105 0.39 -14.39 -0.14
N GLY A 106 -0.27 -13.63 0.72
CA GLY A 106 0.36 -13.02 1.88
C GLY A 106 0.56 -13.95 3.05
N ILE A 107 -0.37 -14.87 3.27
CA ILE A 107 -0.32 -15.83 4.37
C ILE A 107 0.50 -17.06 3.98
N ASP A 108 0.53 -17.37 2.70
CA ASP A 108 1.36 -18.47 2.19
C ASP A 108 2.80 -18.30 2.68
N GLY A 109 3.35 -19.37 3.20
CA GLY A 109 4.71 -19.38 3.73
C GLY A 109 4.86 -18.93 5.18
N MET A 110 3.82 -18.39 5.81
CA MET A 110 3.88 -18.10 7.26
C MET A 110 3.96 -19.40 8.05
N LYS A 111 4.62 -19.33 9.21
CA LYS A 111 4.66 -20.45 10.16
C LYS A 111 3.76 -20.15 11.34
N VAL A 112 3.18 -21.19 11.91
CA VAL A 112 2.35 -21.07 13.11
C VAL A 112 3.12 -20.35 14.22
N GLY A 113 2.49 -19.35 14.82
CA GLY A 113 3.11 -18.44 15.77
C GLY A 113 3.71 -17.19 15.14
N GLY A 114 3.71 -17.09 13.82
CA GLY A 114 4.24 -15.94 13.11
C GLY A 114 3.29 -14.75 13.09
N GLN A 115 3.85 -13.56 12.94
CA GLN A 115 3.11 -12.31 12.81
C GLN A 115 3.67 -11.55 11.60
N ARG A 116 2.75 -11.11 10.74
CA ARG A 116 3.10 -10.46 9.47
C ARG A 116 2.16 -9.29 9.19
N THR A 117 2.73 -8.20 8.69
CA THR A 117 1.93 -7.11 8.11
C THR A 117 1.89 -7.30 6.60
N LEU A 118 0.69 -7.16 6.04
CA LEU A 118 0.44 -7.23 4.61
C LEU A 118 -0.06 -5.87 4.13
N ILE A 119 0.59 -5.28 3.12
CA ILE A 119 0.05 -4.13 2.41
C ILE A 119 -0.40 -4.62 1.05
N ILE A 120 -1.67 -4.48 0.76
CA ILE A 120 -2.33 -5.14 -0.36
C ILE A 120 -2.90 -4.08 -1.32
N PRO A 121 -2.42 -4.04 -2.57
CA PRO A 121 -2.97 -3.12 -3.56
C PRO A 121 -4.41 -3.51 -3.94
N PRO A 122 -5.19 -2.58 -4.49
CA PRO A 122 -6.60 -2.84 -4.80
C PRO A 122 -6.85 -4.08 -5.65
N HIS A 123 -6.02 -4.36 -6.65
CA HIS A 123 -6.25 -5.49 -7.55
C HIS A 123 -6.07 -6.87 -6.87
N LEU A 124 -5.46 -6.91 -5.69
CA LEU A 124 -5.34 -8.12 -4.87
C LEU A 124 -6.29 -8.08 -3.66
N ALA A 125 -7.17 -7.08 -3.61
CA ALA A 125 -8.15 -6.90 -2.55
C ALA A 125 -9.55 -6.79 -3.16
N TYR A 126 -10.22 -5.67 -2.97
CA TYR A 126 -11.61 -5.50 -3.43
C TYR A 126 -11.73 -4.68 -4.71
N GLY A 127 -10.61 -4.22 -5.29
CA GLY A 127 -10.55 -3.59 -6.60
C GLY A 127 -11.39 -2.34 -6.75
N ALA A 128 -11.87 -2.12 -7.97
CA ALA A 128 -12.66 -0.95 -8.30
C ALA A 128 -14.05 -0.95 -7.66
N ARG A 129 -14.52 -2.11 -7.22
CA ARG A 129 -15.85 -2.22 -6.58
C ARG A 129 -15.81 -1.85 -5.11
N GLY A 130 -14.71 -2.15 -4.41
CA GLY A 130 -14.63 -2.00 -2.97
C GLY A 130 -15.57 -2.97 -2.26
N ALA A 131 -15.82 -2.70 -0.99
CA ALA A 131 -16.82 -3.41 -0.18
C ALA A 131 -17.74 -2.33 0.41
N PRO A 132 -18.97 -2.20 -0.09
CA PRO A 132 -19.88 -1.13 0.33
C PRO A 132 -20.02 -1.02 1.83
N GLY A 133 -19.89 0.20 2.35
CA GLY A 133 -19.99 0.48 3.77
C GLY A 133 -18.72 0.27 4.59
N ALA A 134 -17.71 -0.38 4.03
CA ALA A 134 -16.46 -0.68 4.74
C ALA A 134 -15.22 -0.24 3.98
N ILE A 135 -15.13 -0.60 2.71
CA ILE A 135 -13.94 -0.37 1.89
C ILE A 135 -14.32 0.39 0.64
N PRO A 136 -13.74 1.59 0.41
CA PRO A 136 -14.02 2.36 -0.79
C PRO A 136 -13.42 1.72 -2.04
N PRO A 137 -13.88 2.12 -3.23
CA PRO A 137 -13.28 1.68 -4.48
C PRO A 137 -11.79 2.00 -4.55
N ASN A 138 -11.03 1.09 -5.13
CA ASN A 138 -9.59 1.26 -5.37
C ASN A 138 -8.77 1.51 -4.09
N ALA A 139 -9.17 0.92 -2.97
CA ALA A 139 -8.48 1.08 -1.71
C ALA A 139 -7.31 0.11 -1.58
N THR A 140 -6.17 0.64 -1.18
CA THR A 140 -5.05 -0.16 -0.67
C THR A 140 -5.33 -0.48 0.78
N LEU A 141 -5.11 -1.72 1.19
CA LEU A 141 -5.40 -2.21 2.53
C LEU A 141 -4.10 -2.56 3.25
N ILE A 142 -4.13 -2.46 4.57
CA ILE A 142 -3.05 -2.94 5.42
C ILE A 142 -3.63 -3.83 6.50
N PHE A 143 -3.03 -5.01 6.69
CA PHE A 143 -3.46 -5.99 7.68
C PHE A 143 -2.29 -6.40 8.56
N ASP A 144 -2.54 -6.51 9.84
CA ASP A 144 -1.69 -7.31 10.72
C ASP A 144 -2.34 -8.68 10.87
N VAL A 145 -1.57 -9.72 10.63
CA VAL A 145 -2.03 -11.11 10.64
C VAL A 145 -1.15 -11.94 11.57
N GLU A 146 -1.79 -12.77 12.38
CA GLU A 146 -1.11 -13.77 13.20
C GLU A 146 -1.65 -15.15 12.85
N LEU A 147 -0.74 -16.06 12.49
CA LEU A 147 -1.09 -17.44 12.18
C LEU A 147 -1.10 -18.27 13.46
N LEU A 148 -2.27 -18.77 13.82
CA LEU A 148 -2.48 -19.50 15.07
C LEU A 148 -2.40 -21.01 14.92
N GLY A 149 -2.82 -21.55 13.78
CA GLY A 149 -2.85 -22.98 13.57
C GLY A 149 -3.05 -23.37 12.12
N ILE A 150 -2.75 -24.62 11.82
CA ILE A 150 -2.92 -25.26 10.51
C ILE A 150 -3.50 -26.64 10.73
N ARG A 151 -4.47 -27.03 9.87
CA ARG A 151 -5.08 -28.33 9.83
C ARG A 151 -4.94 -29.00 8.48
#